data_76c956b3c4fd2f015248bf729ece222b
#
_entry.id   76c956b3c4fd2f015248bf729ece222b
#
_cell.length_a   1.000
_cell.length_b   1.000
_cell.length_c   1.000
_cell.angle_alpha   90.00
_cell.angle_beta   90.00
_cell.angle_gamma   90.00
#
_symmetry.space_group_name_H-M   'P 1'
#
loop_
_entity.id
_entity.type
_entity.pdbx_description
1 polymer ?
#
loop_
_entity_poly.entity_id
_entity_poly.type
_entity_poly.pdbx_seq_one_letter_code
_entity_poly.pdbx_strand_id
1 'polypeptide(L)'
;MNGLVAANYLNKHDFNVTILEKKNCVGGACVKDSTIINNKKIDFAQGATVLGMMPNFIYKETGLSKKIKTFCPDKPKLVYFENENTPTRIYKDIALLEKELKDRWDEKGDVKAFRNDENKVIKFIQKIYKEGTPPNLDQAVNEIGKDLTELWIKGSAKDLLDHYFTSEKTKVYMGMTVIESSPTSYNEKGTSFTIPLMDSGSIFGGYWGFVK
;
A
#
# COMPACT_ATOMS: atom_id res chain seq x y z
N MET A 1 14.04 4.43 9.52
CA MET A 1 13.95 4.59 8.04
C MET A 1 13.72 6.04 7.64
N ASN A 2 12.67 6.72 8.13
CA ASN A 2 12.34 8.09 7.71
C ASN A 2 13.51 9.07 7.94
N GLY A 3 14.21 8.99 9.08
CA GLY A 3 15.39 9.81 9.34
C GLY A 3 16.54 9.59 8.34
N LEU A 4 16.75 8.35 7.87
CA LEU A 4 17.74 8.05 6.84
C LEU A 4 17.37 8.64 5.48
N VAL A 5 16.08 8.63 5.14
CA VAL A 5 15.56 9.28 3.91
C VAL A 5 15.76 10.79 4.01
N ALA A 6 15.32 11.41 5.11
CA ALA A 6 15.50 12.85 5.33
C ALA A 6 16.97 13.25 5.27
N ALA A 7 17.86 12.50 5.94
CA ALA A 7 19.30 12.74 5.90
C ALA A 7 19.88 12.65 4.49
N ASN A 8 19.40 11.68 3.67
CA ASN A 8 19.83 11.55 2.28
C ASN A 8 19.46 12.78 1.45
N TYR A 9 18.23 13.30 1.60
CA TYR A 9 17.80 14.51 0.90
C TYR A 9 18.55 15.74 1.37
N LEU A 10 18.69 15.93 2.67
CA LEU A 10 19.45 17.08 3.22
C LEU A 10 20.91 17.06 2.76
N ASN A 11 21.57 15.91 2.80
CA ASN A 11 22.96 15.78 2.35
C ASN A 11 23.13 16.08 0.83
N LYS A 12 22.13 15.79 0.01
CA LYS A 12 22.13 16.14 -1.42
C LYS A 12 22.03 17.65 -1.68
N HIS A 13 21.57 18.40 -0.70
CA HIS A 13 21.48 19.86 -0.73
C HIS A 13 22.57 20.52 0.13
N ASP A 14 23.70 19.82 0.30
CA ASP A 14 24.92 20.31 0.96
C ASP A 14 24.75 20.67 2.45
N PHE A 15 23.69 20.14 3.10
CA PHE A 15 23.58 20.24 4.55
C PHE A 15 24.53 19.24 5.23
N ASN A 16 25.21 19.71 6.27
CA ASN A 16 25.97 18.82 7.15
C ASN A 16 25.01 18.10 8.12
N VAL A 17 24.84 16.79 7.94
CA VAL A 17 23.81 16.01 8.62
C VAL A 17 24.43 15.04 9.62
N THR A 18 23.98 15.10 10.87
CA THR A 18 24.30 14.13 11.91
C THR A 18 23.07 13.28 12.23
N ILE A 19 23.21 11.95 12.21
CA ILE A 19 22.14 11.00 12.55
C ILE A 19 22.46 10.43 13.93
N LEU A 20 21.51 10.57 14.87
CA LEU A 20 21.60 9.98 16.19
C LEU A 20 20.72 8.73 16.26
N GLU A 21 21.31 7.59 16.60
CA GLU A 21 20.62 6.32 16.78
C GLU A 21 20.85 5.78 18.18
N LYS A 22 19.75 5.43 18.88
CA LYS A 22 19.81 4.89 20.23
C LYS A 22 20.26 3.42 20.27
N LYS A 23 19.94 2.66 19.23
CA LYS A 23 20.30 1.24 19.11
C LYS A 23 21.70 1.07 18.52
N ASN A 24 22.25 -0.13 18.64
CA ASN A 24 23.56 -0.48 18.09
C ASN A 24 23.59 -0.55 16.55
N CYS A 25 22.42 -0.52 15.90
CA CYS A 25 22.31 -0.52 14.44
C CYS A 25 21.20 0.42 13.97
N VAL A 26 21.42 1.06 12.84
CA VAL A 26 20.42 1.89 12.16
C VAL A 26 19.42 1.03 11.41
N GLY A 27 18.18 1.52 11.24
CA GLY A 27 17.18 0.85 10.40
C GLY A 27 15.78 0.72 11.02
N GLY A 28 15.66 0.92 12.34
CA GLY A 28 14.36 0.83 13.02
C GLY A 28 13.77 -0.57 12.92
N ALA A 29 12.59 -0.71 12.29
CA ALA A 29 11.94 -1.99 12.04
C ALA A 29 12.55 -2.79 10.85
N CYS A 30 13.36 -2.13 10.02
CA CYS A 30 13.99 -2.75 8.84
C CYS A 30 15.35 -3.36 9.18
N VAL A 31 15.43 -4.05 10.30
CA VAL A 31 16.64 -4.76 10.76
C VAL A 31 16.44 -6.26 10.67
N LYS A 32 17.55 -6.93 10.45
CA LYS A 32 17.64 -8.39 10.42
C LYS A 32 18.12 -8.89 11.79
N ASP A 33 17.55 -9.98 12.22
CA ASP A 33 18.03 -10.76 13.36
C ASP A 33 18.32 -12.19 12.94
N SER A 34 18.92 -12.99 13.80
CA SER A 34 19.23 -14.37 13.49
C SER A 34 19.07 -15.27 14.72
N THR A 35 18.68 -16.51 14.46
CA THR A 35 18.60 -17.56 15.47
C THR A 35 19.24 -18.85 14.95
N ILE A 36 19.52 -19.78 15.88
CA ILE A 36 20.04 -21.10 15.51
C ILE A 36 18.95 -22.14 15.76
N ILE A 37 18.54 -22.84 14.70
CA ILE A 37 17.59 -23.95 14.77
C ILE A 37 18.27 -25.17 14.12
N ASN A 38 18.32 -26.27 14.86
CA ASN A 38 18.98 -27.52 14.40
C ASN A 38 20.41 -27.28 13.85
N ASN A 39 21.23 -26.53 14.57
CA ASN A 39 22.58 -26.13 14.21
C ASN A 39 22.71 -25.32 12.91
N LYS A 40 21.61 -24.78 12.36
CA LYS A 40 21.62 -23.88 11.22
C LYS A 40 21.26 -22.47 11.64
N LYS A 41 22.07 -21.50 11.22
CA LYS A 41 21.74 -20.09 11.39
C LYS A 41 20.62 -19.72 10.43
N ILE A 42 19.54 -19.17 10.97
CA ILE A 42 18.39 -18.66 10.23
C ILE A 42 18.30 -17.16 10.46
N ASP A 43 18.43 -16.40 9.39
CA ASP A 43 18.24 -14.97 9.40
C ASP A 43 16.75 -14.64 9.12
N PHE A 44 16.21 -13.68 9.86
CA PHE A 44 14.82 -13.22 9.67
C PHE A 44 14.68 -11.71 9.84
N ALA A 45 13.66 -11.13 9.22
CA ALA A 45 13.32 -9.72 9.42
C ALA A 45 12.67 -9.55 10.79
N GLN A 46 13.15 -8.62 11.59
CA GLN A 46 12.64 -8.40 12.95
C GLN A 46 11.26 -7.72 12.94
N GLY A 47 10.98 -6.87 11.96
CA GLY A 47 9.72 -6.14 11.86
C GLY A 47 9.22 -5.96 10.44
N ALA A 48 9.98 -5.34 9.56
CA ALA A 48 9.58 -5.10 8.16
C ALA A 48 9.86 -6.33 7.29
N THR A 49 8.85 -7.16 7.09
CA THR A 49 8.96 -8.43 6.34
C THR A 49 8.70 -8.25 4.86
N VAL A 50 8.00 -7.20 4.46
CA VAL A 50 7.64 -6.90 3.08
C VAL A 50 7.99 -5.45 2.73
N LEU A 51 8.23 -5.21 1.45
CA LEU A 51 8.39 -3.87 0.90
C LEU A 51 7.03 -3.39 0.39
N GLY A 52 6.34 -2.60 1.21
CA GLY A 52 5.01 -2.07 0.90
C GLY A 52 5.04 -0.57 0.68
N MET A 53 5.17 0.18 1.75
CA MET A 53 5.03 1.63 1.76
C MET A 53 6.35 2.36 1.49
N MET A 54 6.77 2.41 0.25
CA MET A 54 7.88 3.24 -0.21
C MET A 54 7.49 3.91 -1.53
N PRO A 55 7.21 5.23 -1.55
CA PRO A 55 6.93 5.96 -2.78
C PRO A 55 8.03 5.80 -3.83
N ASN A 56 7.63 5.60 -5.07
CA ASN A 56 8.57 5.30 -6.15
C ASN A 56 9.63 6.38 -6.36
N PHE A 57 9.29 7.65 -6.13
CA PHE A 57 10.26 8.74 -6.23
C PHE A 57 11.35 8.62 -5.15
N ILE A 58 11.00 8.30 -3.90
CA ILE A 58 11.97 8.06 -2.81
C ILE A 58 12.89 6.89 -3.18
N TYR A 59 12.32 5.77 -3.65
CA TYR A 59 13.07 4.59 -4.05
C TYR A 59 14.12 4.90 -5.15
N LYS A 60 13.75 5.75 -6.12
CA LYS A 60 14.63 6.17 -7.20
C LYS A 60 15.64 7.23 -6.76
N GLU A 61 15.17 8.30 -6.13
CA GLU A 61 15.97 9.47 -5.80
C GLU A 61 17.01 9.21 -4.70
N THR A 62 16.73 8.30 -3.77
CA THR A 62 17.73 7.86 -2.79
C THR A 62 18.76 6.88 -3.36
N GLY A 63 18.58 6.43 -4.59
CA GLY A 63 19.48 5.47 -5.24
C GLY A 63 19.26 4.02 -4.83
N LEU A 64 18.26 3.72 -3.99
CA LEU A 64 17.92 2.36 -3.57
C LEU A 64 17.61 1.45 -4.76
N SER A 65 16.93 1.96 -5.77
CA SER A 65 16.59 1.23 -7.00
C SER A 65 17.80 0.64 -7.74
N LYS A 66 18.99 1.19 -7.52
CA LYS A 66 20.25 0.71 -8.10
C LYS A 66 21.00 -0.27 -7.18
N LYS A 67 20.63 -0.32 -5.89
CA LYS A 67 21.37 -1.08 -4.86
C LYS A 67 20.67 -2.35 -4.43
N ILE A 68 19.34 -2.38 -4.49
CA ILE A 68 18.56 -3.54 -4.07
C ILE A 68 17.72 -4.07 -5.21
N LYS A 69 17.64 -5.40 -5.29
CA LYS A 69 16.74 -6.10 -6.21
C LYS A 69 15.43 -6.38 -5.49
N THR A 70 14.33 -6.06 -6.13
CA THR A 70 12.99 -6.27 -5.57
C THR A 70 12.14 -7.09 -6.52
N PHE A 71 11.13 -7.76 -6.00
CA PHE A 71 10.15 -8.46 -6.81
C PHE A 71 8.77 -8.47 -6.12
N CYS A 72 7.74 -8.55 -6.92
CA CYS A 72 6.39 -8.81 -6.49
C CYS A 72 5.84 -9.97 -7.31
N PRO A 73 5.35 -11.04 -6.69
CA PRO A 73 4.75 -12.16 -7.42
C PRO A 73 3.53 -11.71 -8.25
N ASP A 74 3.17 -12.47 -9.28
CA ASP A 74 1.94 -12.20 -10.07
C ASP A 74 0.68 -12.44 -9.24
N LYS A 75 0.79 -13.27 -8.21
CA LYS A 75 -0.23 -13.54 -7.20
C LYS A 75 0.30 -13.13 -5.83
N PRO A 76 0.28 -11.84 -5.49
CA PRO A 76 0.92 -11.33 -4.29
C PRO A 76 0.24 -11.74 -2.99
N LYS A 77 -1.05 -12.12 -3.03
CA LYS A 77 -1.80 -12.53 -1.85
C LYS A 77 -2.64 -13.78 -2.12
N LEU A 78 -2.82 -14.57 -1.08
CA LEU A 78 -3.78 -15.67 -0.99
C LEU A 78 -4.73 -15.36 0.16
N VAL A 79 -6.03 -15.40 -0.10
CA VAL A 79 -7.08 -15.09 0.88
C VAL A 79 -7.85 -16.35 1.20
N TYR A 80 -7.99 -16.66 2.48
CA TYR A 80 -8.81 -17.73 3.01
C TYR A 80 -9.94 -17.13 3.82
N PHE A 81 -11.17 -17.53 3.54
CA PHE A 81 -12.28 -17.36 4.47
C PHE A 81 -12.54 -18.67 5.20
N GLU A 82 -13.04 -18.55 6.42
CA GLU A 82 -13.54 -19.71 7.16
C GLU A 82 -14.53 -20.49 6.30
N ASN A 83 -14.44 -21.80 6.30
CA ASN A 83 -15.22 -22.71 5.46
C ASN A 83 -14.86 -22.77 3.96
N GLU A 84 -13.75 -22.18 3.54
CA GLU A 84 -13.20 -22.39 2.20
C GLU A 84 -12.07 -23.43 2.22
N ASN A 85 -12.14 -24.43 1.36
CA ASN A 85 -11.13 -25.49 1.27
C ASN A 85 -9.89 -25.06 0.47
N THR A 86 -9.99 -23.99 -0.30
CA THR A 86 -8.91 -23.49 -1.17
C THR A 86 -8.86 -21.98 -1.14
N PRO A 87 -7.66 -21.37 -1.22
CA PRO A 87 -7.53 -19.91 -1.19
C PRO A 87 -8.04 -19.27 -2.49
N THR A 88 -8.55 -18.05 -2.35
CA THR A 88 -8.74 -17.14 -3.47
C THR A 88 -7.43 -16.43 -3.78
N ARG A 89 -7.04 -16.42 -5.04
CA ARG A 89 -5.79 -15.83 -5.49
C ARG A 89 -6.00 -14.39 -5.90
N ILE A 90 -5.20 -13.51 -5.34
CA ILE A 90 -5.22 -12.10 -5.73
C ILE A 90 -4.18 -11.87 -6.80
N TYR A 91 -4.63 -11.55 -7.99
CA TYR A 91 -3.76 -11.30 -9.15
C TYR A 91 -3.46 -9.81 -9.31
N LYS A 92 -2.27 -9.48 -9.81
CA LYS A 92 -1.94 -8.13 -10.27
C LYS A 92 -2.65 -7.77 -11.58
N ASP A 93 -2.83 -8.77 -12.45
CA ASP A 93 -3.61 -8.61 -13.66
C ASP A 93 -5.09 -8.44 -13.32
N ILE A 94 -5.69 -7.35 -13.77
CA ILE A 94 -7.07 -6.97 -13.42
C ILE A 94 -8.09 -7.97 -13.99
N ALA A 95 -7.87 -8.47 -15.21
CA ALA A 95 -8.81 -9.40 -15.82
C ALA A 95 -8.79 -10.76 -15.12
N LEU A 96 -7.61 -11.23 -14.70
CA LEU A 96 -7.49 -12.44 -13.90
C LEU A 96 -8.06 -12.25 -12.49
N LEU A 97 -7.88 -11.08 -11.87
CA LEU A 97 -8.48 -10.76 -10.58
C LEU A 97 -10.01 -10.77 -10.67
N GLU A 98 -10.57 -10.05 -11.63
CA GLU A 98 -12.02 -9.99 -11.85
C GLU A 98 -12.62 -11.40 -12.04
N LYS A 99 -11.96 -12.22 -12.88
CA LYS A 99 -12.37 -13.62 -13.07
C LYS A 99 -12.31 -14.42 -11.78
N GLU A 100 -11.23 -14.34 -11.00
CA GLU A 100 -11.08 -15.09 -9.74
C GLU A 100 -12.14 -14.67 -8.72
N LEU A 101 -12.38 -13.35 -8.56
CA LEU A 101 -13.40 -12.85 -7.64
C LEU A 101 -14.80 -13.27 -8.04
N LYS A 102 -15.11 -13.26 -9.35
CA LYS A 102 -16.39 -13.77 -9.87
C LYS A 102 -16.56 -15.26 -9.60
N ASP A 103 -15.54 -16.06 -9.94
CA ASP A 103 -15.64 -17.54 -9.84
C ASP A 103 -15.64 -18.01 -8.37
N ARG A 104 -14.96 -17.28 -7.47
CA ARG A 104 -14.77 -17.70 -6.07
C ARG A 104 -15.75 -17.06 -5.10
N TRP A 105 -16.11 -15.81 -5.33
CA TRP A 105 -16.91 -15.01 -4.40
C TRP A 105 -18.22 -14.48 -4.99
N ASP A 106 -18.59 -14.92 -6.20
CA ASP A 106 -19.78 -14.47 -6.95
C ASP A 106 -19.82 -12.93 -7.12
N GLU A 107 -18.65 -12.31 -7.32
CA GLU A 107 -18.56 -10.86 -7.52
C GLU A 107 -19.18 -10.47 -8.86
N LYS A 108 -20.11 -9.49 -8.83
CA LYS A 108 -20.83 -8.98 -10.02
C LYS A 108 -20.60 -7.48 -10.22
N GLY A 109 -19.83 -6.86 -9.34
CA GLY A 109 -19.48 -5.44 -9.43
C GLY A 109 -18.37 -5.17 -10.44
N ASP A 110 -17.92 -3.92 -10.50
CA ASP A 110 -16.95 -3.44 -11.49
C ASP A 110 -15.56 -3.29 -10.88
N VAL A 111 -14.82 -4.39 -10.81
CA VAL A 111 -13.42 -4.45 -10.34
C VAL A 111 -12.52 -3.53 -11.17
N LYS A 112 -12.78 -3.43 -12.49
CA LYS A 112 -11.98 -2.62 -13.40
C LYS A 112 -12.21 -1.13 -13.18
N ALA A 113 -13.46 -0.70 -12.99
CA ALA A 113 -13.77 0.69 -12.65
C ALA A 113 -13.14 1.08 -11.32
N PHE A 114 -13.27 0.23 -10.28
CA PHE A 114 -12.60 0.44 -8.99
C PHE A 114 -11.11 0.71 -9.16
N ARG A 115 -10.38 -0.17 -9.86
CA ARG A 115 -8.93 -0.02 -10.06
C ARG A 115 -8.56 1.20 -10.90
N ASN A 116 -9.37 1.56 -11.88
CA ASN A 116 -9.14 2.76 -12.70
C ASN A 116 -9.27 4.04 -11.87
N ASP A 117 -10.31 4.13 -11.04
CA ASP A 117 -10.56 5.30 -10.22
C ASP A 117 -9.58 5.38 -9.04
N GLU A 118 -9.28 4.25 -8.40
CA GLU A 118 -8.21 4.16 -7.41
C GLU A 118 -6.87 4.69 -7.95
N ASN A 119 -6.49 4.30 -9.17
CA ASN A 119 -5.27 4.78 -9.80
C ASN A 119 -5.26 6.30 -10.05
N LYS A 120 -6.41 6.94 -10.32
CA LYS A 120 -6.49 8.41 -10.42
C LYS A 120 -6.20 9.06 -9.07
N VAL A 121 -6.81 8.52 -8.01
CA VAL A 121 -6.61 9.01 -6.64
C VAL A 121 -5.16 8.78 -6.18
N ILE A 122 -4.59 7.61 -6.46
CA ILE A 122 -3.17 7.31 -6.17
C ILE A 122 -2.23 8.31 -6.84
N LYS A 123 -2.46 8.63 -8.12
CA LYS A 123 -1.64 9.62 -8.84
C LYS A 123 -1.74 11.01 -8.21
N PHE A 124 -2.93 11.41 -7.79
CA PHE A 124 -3.15 12.65 -7.05
C PHE A 124 -2.36 12.66 -5.74
N ILE A 125 -2.46 11.61 -4.93
CA ILE A 125 -1.71 11.48 -3.67
C ILE A 125 -0.20 11.55 -3.93
N GLN A 126 0.31 10.82 -4.90
CA GLN A 126 1.75 10.80 -5.24
C GLN A 126 2.25 12.17 -5.70
N LYS A 127 1.46 12.93 -6.45
CA LYS A 127 1.75 14.29 -6.85
C LYS A 127 1.93 15.20 -5.64
N ILE A 128 0.97 15.19 -4.72
CA ILE A 128 0.99 16.00 -3.50
C ILE A 128 2.19 15.66 -2.62
N TYR A 129 2.47 14.40 -2.42
CA TYR A 129 3.67 13.97 -1.67
C TYR A 129 4.96 14.50 -2.29
N LYS A 130 5.04 14.54 -3.60
CA LYS A 130 6.22 15.07 -4.31
C LYS A 130 6.32 16.58 -4.22
N GLU A 131 5.22 17.29 -4.27
CA GLU A 131 5.16 18.75 -4.14
C GLU A 131 5.45 19.22 -2.70
N GLY A 132 5.24 18.37 -1.70
CA GLY A 132 5.52 18.66 -0.29
C GLY A 132 4.56 19.67 0.32
N THR A 133 3.47 20.00 -0.34
CA THR A 133 2.43 20.92 0.16
C THR A 133 1.27 20.14 0.77
N PRO A 134 0.67 20.61 1.87
CA PRO A 134 -0.54 20.00 2.40
C PRO A 134 -1.66 20.02 1.36
N PRO A 135 -2.33 18.88 1.08
CA PRO A 135 -3.44 18.85 0.14
C PRO A 135 -4.66 19.59 0.69
N ASN A 136 -5.49 20.10 -0.23
CA ASN A 136 -6.80 20.61 0.10
C ASN A 136 -7.89 20.02 -0.81
N LEU A 137 -9.14 20.15 -0.41
CA LEU A 137 -10.27 19.56 -1.15
C LEU A 137 -10.50 20.22 -2.51
N ASP A 138 -10.26 21.52 -2.65
CA ASP A 138 -10.42 22.22 -3.93
C ASP A 138 -9.42 21.69 -4.97
N GLN A 139 -8.18 21.44 -4.54
CA GLN A 139 -7.18 20.81 -5.38
C GLN A 139 -7.61 19.40 -5.81
N ALA A 140 -8.17 18.62 -4.89
CA ALA A 140 -8.69 17.30 -5.22
C ALA A 140 -9.83 17.37 -6.25
N VAL A 141 -10.81 18.26 -6.03
CA VAL A 141 -11.92 18.46 -6.98
C VAL A 141 -11.42 18.86 -8.37
N ASN A 142 -10.41 19.73 -8.45
CA ASN A 142 -9.85 20.19 -9.71
C ASN A 142 -9.08 19.08 -10.46
N GLU A 143 -8.42 18.17 -9.75
CA GLU A 143 -7.55 17.15 -10.36
C GLU A 143 -8.24 15.82 -10.64
N ILE A 144 -9.09 15.35 -9.72
CA ILE A 144 -9.77 14.05 -9.86
C ILE A 144 -11.29 14.16 -10.06
N GLY A 145 -11.84 15.36 -9.98
CA GLY A 145 -13.27 15.63 -10.11
C GLY A 145 -14.05 15.52 -8.79
N LYS A 146 -15.24 16.14 -8.80
CA LYS A 146 -16.09 16.21 -7.61
C LYS A 146 -16.53 14.83 -7.12
N ASP A 147 -16.98 13.96 -8.03
CA ASP A 147 -17.56 12.66 -7.68
C ASP A 147 -16.51 11.73 -7.02
N LEU A 148 -15.30 11.67 -7.59
CA LEU A 148 -14.23 10.89 -6.97
C LEU A 148 -13.76 11.50 -5.64
N THR A 149 -13.74 12.83 -5.52
CA THR A 149 -13.40 13.49 -4.25
C THR A 149 -14.41 13.15 -3.15
N GLU A 150 -15.71 13.21 -3.46
CA GLU A 150 -16.76 12.84 -2.49
C GLU A 150 -16.68 11.37 -2.10
N LEU A 151 -16.49 10.46 -3.06
CA LEU A 151 -16.50 9.03 -2.83
C LEU A 151 -15.20 8.52 -2.17
N TRP A 152 -14.03 8.89 -2.72
CA TRP A 152 -12.74 8.33 -2.36
C TRP A 152 -12.00 9.09 -1.25
N ILE A 153 -12.32 10.37 -1.04
CA ILE A 153 -11.63 11.19 -0.02
C ILE A 153 -12.55 11.46 1.17
N LYS A 154 -13.77 11.88 0.91
CA LYS A 154 -14.73 12.26 1.96
C LYS A 154 -15.66 11.13 2.39
N GLY A 155 -15.82 10.10 1.56
CA GLY A 155 -16.71 8.98 1.78
C GLY A 155 -16.29 8.07 2.95
N SER A 156 -17.16 7.17 3.34
CA SER A 156 -16.77 6.03 4.17
C SER A 156 -16.24 4.88 3.32
N ALA A 157 -15.43 4.02 3.91
CA ALA A 157 -14.97 2.80 3.23
C ALA A 157 -16.16 1.92 2.81
N LYS A 158 -17.20 1.88 3.64
CA LYS A 158 -18.43 1.17 3.31
C LYS A 158 -19.09 1.71 2.05
N ASP A 159 -19.33 3.03 1.98
CA ASP A 159 -19.95 3.66 0.82
C ASP A 159 -19.14 3.41 -0.47
N LEU A 160 -17.80 3.54 -0.36
CA LEU A 160 -16.88 3.28 -1.46
C LEU A 160 -17.00 1.82 -1.97
N LEU A 161 -16.94 0.86 -1.07
CA LEU A 161 -16.93 -0.54 -1.45
C LEU A 161 -18.30 -1.00 -1.93
N ASP A 162 -19.40 -0.49 -1.37
CA ASP A 162 -20.75 -0.75 -1.84
C ASP A 162 -21.04 -0.17 -3.23
N HIS A 163 -20.33 0.91 -3.60
CA HIS A 163 -20.44 1.50 -4.94
C HIS A 163 -19.89 0.58 -6.05
N TYR A 164 -18.78 -0.13 -5.79
CA TYR A 164 -18.12 -0.92 -6.82
C TYR A 164 -18.39 -2.43 -6.72
N PHE A 165 -18.69 -2.96 -5.53
CA PHE A 165 -18.73 -4.40 -5.29
C PHE A 165 -20.07 -4.86 -4.73
N THR A 166 -20.43 -6.09 -5.11
CA THR A 166 -21.67 -6.75 -4.64
C THR A 166 -21.40 -7.86 -3.63
N SER A 167 -20.23 -8.51 -3.73
CA SER A 167 -19.85 -9.61 -2.83
C SER A 167 -19.30 -9.10 -1.50
N GLU A 168 -19.87 -9.56 -0.38
CA GLU A 168 -19.36 -9.21 0.95
C GLU A 168 -17.93 -9.71 1.17
N LYS A 169 -17.52 -10.84 0.60
CA LYS A 169 -16.15 -11.33 0.69
C LYS A 169 -15.17 -10.39 -0.03
N THR A 170 -15.55 -9.88 -1.19
CA THR A 170 -14.76 -8.87 -1.91
C THR A 170 -14.63 -7.59 -1.09
N LYS A 171 -15.72 -7.09 -0.52
CA LYS A 171 -15.72 -5.88 0.31
C LYS A 171 -14.86 -6.05 1.55
N VAL A 172 -14.98 -7.16 2.25
CA VAL A 172 -14.14 -7.49 3.43
C VAL A 172 -12.67 -7.50 3.04
N TYR A 173 -12.32 -8.18 1.94
CA TYR A 173 -10.93 -8.23 1.48
C TYR A 173 -10.39 -6.85 1.10
N MET A 174 -11.12 -6.10 0.27
CA MET A 174 -10.68 -4.76 -0.18
C MET A 174 -10.57 -3.75 0.95
N GLY A 175 -11.42 -3.91 1.97
CA GLY A 175 -11.44 -3.01 3.09
C GLY A 175 -10.55 -3.39 4.28
N MET A 176 -9.88 -4.54 4.25
CA MET A 176 -8.93 -4.94 5.31
C MET A 176 -7.91 -3.85 5.60
N THR A 177 -7.46 -3.15 4.57
CA THR A 177 -6.49 -2.04 4.66
C THR A 177 -6.92 -0.94 5.64
N VAL A 178 -8.22 -0.67 5.76
CA VAL A 178 -8.76 0.33 6.70
C VAL A 178 -8.56 -0.12 8.14
N ILE A 179 -8.86 -1.39 8.43
CA ILE A 179 -8.75 -1.96 9.78
C ILE A 179 -7.28 -2.14 10.18
N GLU A 180 -6.42 -2.53 9.24
CA GLU A 180 -4.99 -2.69 9.48
C GLU A 180 -4.27 -1.37 9.76
N SER A 181 -4.75 -0.26 9.21
CA SER A 181 -4.09 1.04 9.31
C SER A 181 -4.51 1.86 10.53
N SER A 182 -5.72 1.69 11.04
CA SER A 182 -6.26 2.47 12.15
C SER A 182 -7.43 1.76 12.84
N PRO A 183 -7.61 1.94 14.15
CA PRO A 183 -8.79 1.44 14.86
C PRO A 183 -10.05 2.29 14.57
N THR A 184 -10.35 2.52 13.30
CA THR A 184 -11.50 3.30 12.83
C THR A 184 -12.61 2.39 12.33
N SER A 185 -13.84 2.89 12.41
CA SER A 185 -15.00 2.18 11.86
C SER A 185 -15.05 2.33 10.33
N TYR A 186 -15.42 1.27 9.67
CA TYR A 186 -15.71 1.23 8.24
C TYR A 186 -16.75 2.26 7.77
N ASN A 187 -17.65 2.66 8.69
CA ASN A 187 -18.73 3.59 8.41
C ASN A 187 -18.35 5.06 8.59
N GLU A 188 -17.17 5.35 9.14
CA GLU A 188 -16.75 6.72 9.37
C GLU A 188 -16.37 7.43 8.07
N LYS A 189 -16.79 8.69 7.94
CA LYS A 189 -16.42 9.55 6.81
C LYS A 189 -14.91 9.77 6.77
N GLY A 190 -14.35 9.78 5.57
CA GLY A 190 -12.91 9.89 5.34
C GLY A 190 -12.15 8.56 5.35
N THR A 191 -12.76 7.45 5.79
CA THR A 191 -12.08 6.14 5.84
C THR A 191 -11.86 5.53 4.45
N SER A 192 -12.65 5.91 3.44
CA SER A 192 -12.43 5.54 2.05
C SER A 192 -11.03 5.93 1.54
N PHE A 193 -10.50 7.07 2.02
CA PHE A 193 -9.18 7.57 1.62
C PHE A 193 -8.02 6.67 2.06
N THR A 194 -8.21 5.85 3.09
CA THR A 194 -7.17 4.93 3.58
C THR A 194 -6.76 3.92 2.52
N ILE A 195 -7.70 3.46 1.68
CA ILE A 195 -7.45 2.45 0.65
C ILE A 195 -6.41 2.95 -0.37
N PRO A 196 -6.65 4.03 -1.12
CA PRO A 196 -5.68 4.53 -2.09
C PRO A 196 -4.42 5.11 -1.42
N LEU A 197 -4.52 5.59 -0.18
CA LEU A 197 -3.37 6.09 0.58
C LEU A 197 -2.34 4.99 0.83
N MET A 198 -2.78 3.83 1.29
CA MET A 198 -1.89 2.68 1.53
C MET A 198 -1.27 2.16 0.23
N ASP A 199 -2.05 2.10 -0.84
CA ASP A 199 -1.58 1.64 -2.14
C ASP A 199 -0.67 2.65 -2.84
N SER A 200 -0.82 3.96 -2.56
CA SER A 200 -0.02 5.03 -3.15
C SER A 200 1.47 4.95 -2.81
N GLY A 201 1.80 4.37 -1.67
CA GLY A 201 3.18 4.18 -1.21
C GLY A 201 3.91 3.00 -1.84
N SER A 202 3.23 2.16 -2.62
CA SER A 202 3.86 0.95 -3.18
C SER A 202 4.60 1.22 -4.49
N ILE A 203 5.86 0.76 -4.58
CA ILE A 203 6.61 0.73 -5.85
C ILE A 203 6.09 -0.31 -6.84
N PHE A 204 5.17 -1.17 -6.42
CA PHE A 204 4.57 -2.25 -7.20
C PHE A 204 3.12 -1.97 -7.62
N GLY A 205 2.67 -0.71 -7.56
CA GLY A 205 1.33 -0.31 -7.99
C GLY A 205 0.21 -0.86 -7.12
N GLY A 206 0.29 -0.64 -5.81
CA GLY A 206 -0.72 -1.07 -4.86
C GLY A 206 -0.53 -2.49 -4.29
N TYR A 207 0.53 -3.18 -4.71
CA TYR A 207 0.89 -4.49 -4.16
C TYR A 207 2.16 -4.41 -3.34
N TRP A 208 2.30 -5.33 -2.41
CA TRP A 208 3.49 -5.47 -1.59
C TRP A 208 4.40 -6.54 -2.19
N GLY A 209 5.69 -6.30 -2.12
CA GLY A 209 6.69 -7.20 -2.62
C GLY A 209 7.82 -7.42 -1.64
N PHE A 210 8.93 -7.93 -2.16
CA PHE A 210 10.06 -8.37 -1.35
C PHE A 210 11.35 -7.78 -1.89
N VAL A 211 12.34 -7.68 -1.00
CA VAL A 211 13.74 -7.46 -1.36
C VAL A 211 14.40 -8.83 -1.52
N LYS A 212 15.18 -8.99 -2.62
CA LYS A 212 15.98 -10.21 -2.88
C LYS A 212 17.34 -10.12 -2.24
#